data_483490f256eb3ff4d46b352ed9deb006
#
_entry.id   483490f256eb3ff4d46b352ed9deb006
#
_cell.length_a   1.000
_cell.length_b   1.000
_cell.length_c   1.000
_cell.angle_alpha   90.00
_cell.angle_beta   90.00
_cell.angle_gamma   90.00
#
_symmetry.space_group_name_H-M   'P 1'
#
loop_
_entity.id
_entity.type
_entity.pdbx_description
1 polymer ?
#
loop_
_entity_poly.entity_id
_entity_poly.type
_entity_poly.pdbx_seq_one_letter_code
_entity_poly.pdbx_strand_id
1 'polypeptide(L)'
;MGRPGSDSALKMAKRGERRPVQCGISTACFYPQDTMEALNKTQQLAPPCMEIFLNTFRELEPDYVQRLAAQLRSRNTNLISIHPFSSSMETFFFFSEYTPRFEDGLRLYRRYFEVCRMLGAHILVLHGNVKNRPLPPQEHARRFCRLAEEGEKFGVTVAYENVVRCQCGDPQQVLALRQCADRPVRFVLDLKQARRAGVTALEMMRAMGPENICHLHLSDADEQYTCLPPGEGHEDLAGLLRELRQGGFAGDGVIELYRDSYREADQLIRAMAHVQRLADEIWQGVPGNSH
;
A
#
# COMPACT_ATOMS: atom_id res chain seq x y z
N MET A 1 -38.30 -6.39 -28.08
CA MET A 1 -36.86 -6.59 -28.31
C MET A 1 -36.12 -6.06 -27.11
N GLY A 2 -35.76 -6.96 -26.19
CA GLY A 2 -35.16 -6.60 -24.90
C GLY A 2 -33.68 -6.33 -25.04
N ARG A 3 -33.21 -5.29 -24.34
CA ARG A 3 -31.78 -5.03 -24.10
C ARG A 3 -31.31 -5.99 -22.99
N PRO A 4 -30.16 -6.64 -23.13
CA PRO A 4 -29.57 -7.36 -22.00
C PRO A 4 -28.94 -6.36 -21.02
N GLY A 5 -29.39 -6.43 -19.78
CA GLY A 5 -28.80 -5.69 -18.66
C GLY A 5 -27.39 -6.21 -18.35
N SER A 6 -26.47 -5.27 -18.15
CA SER A 6 -25.14 -5.51 -17.63
C SER A 6 -25.23 -5.88 -16.15
N ASP A 7 -25.30 -7.17 -15.85
CA ASP A 7 -25.11 -7.70 -14.51
C ASP A 7 -23.60 -7.67 -14.16
N SER A 8 -23.15 -6.49 -13.75
CA SER A 8 -21.91 -6.33 -13.00
C SER A 8 -22.24 -6.50 -11.52
N ALA A 9 -22.74 -7.68 -11.15
CA ALA A 9 -22.88 -8.04 -9.75
C ALA A 9 -21.48 -8.30 -9.20
N LEU A 10 -21.00 -7.40 -8.34
CA LEU A 10 -19.97 -7.72 -7.35
C LEU A 10 -20.42 -8.99 -6.63
N LYS A 11 -19.87 -10.14 -7.00
CA LYS A 11 -20.04 -11.37 -6.25
C LYS A 11 -19.38 -11.16 -4.89
N MET A 12 -20.19 -10.82 -3.88
CA MET A 12 -19.79 -10.99 -2.48
C MET A 12 -19.34 -12.44 -2.34
N ALA A 13 -18.02 -12.65 -2.22
CA ALA A 13 -17.48 -13.97 -1.94
C ALA A 13 -18.14 -14.50 -0.65
N LYS A 14 -18.66 -15.70 -0.70
CA LYS A 14 -19.16 -16.42 0.45
C LYS A 14 -18.06 -16.44 1.51
N ARG A 15 -18.40 -16.16 2.78
CA ARG A 15 -17.50 -16.30 3.95
C ARG A 15 -16.99 -17.74 4.02
N GLY A 16 -15.87 -18.04 3.35
CA GLY A 16 -15.36 -19.40 3.36
C GLY A 16 -14.03 -19.59 2.61
N GLU A 17 -13.87 -19.00 1.46
CA GLU A 17 -12.66 -19.22 0.64
C GLU A 17 -12.06 -17.88 0.22
N ARG A 18 -11.16 -17.32 1.06
CA ARG A 18 -10.35 -16.17 0.68
C ARG A 18 -9.19 -16.67 -0.18
N ARG A 19 -8.98 -16.02 -1.34
CA ARG A 19 -7.81 -16.32 -2.17
C ARG A 19 -6.52 -16.00 -1.42
N PRO A 20 -5.41 -16.68 -1.71
CA PRO A 20 -4.09 -16.30 -1.21
C PRO A 20 -3.75 -14.84 -1.55
N VAL A 21 -2.97 -14.20 -0.68
CA VAL A 21 -2.33 -12.91 -0.95
C VAL A 21 -1.48 -13.04 -2.20
N GLN A 22 -1.62 -12.10 -3.13
CA GLN A 22 -0.66 -11.97 -4.23
C GLN A 22 0.50 -11.09 -3.79
N CYS A 23 1.72 -11.55 -4.05
CA CYS A 23 2.92 -10.78 -3.79
C CYS A 23 3.46 -10.22 -5.11
N GLY A 24 3.39 -8.89 -5.25
CA GLY A 24 3.89 -8.15 -6.40
C GLY A 24 5.17 -7.38 -6.11
N ILE A 25 5.44 -6.36 -6.94
CA ILE A 25 6.63 -5.49 -6.81
C ILE A 25 6.21 -4.04 -7.02
N SER A 26 6.73 -3.13 -6.17
CA SER A 26 6.61 -1.68 -6.35
C SER A 26 7.71 -1.15 -7.28
N THR A 27 7.35 -0.22 -8.18
CA THR A 27 8.34 0.51 -8.99
C THR A 27 9.33 1.32 -8.14
N ALA A 28 9.01 1.61 -6.88
CA ALA A 28 9.91 2.24 -5.92
C ALA A 28 11.24 1.49 -5.76
N CYS A 29 11.26 0.16 -5.97
CA CYS A 29 12.49 -0.64 -5.96
C CYS A 29 13.52 -0.17 -6.98
N PHE A 30 13.10 0.51 -8.04
CA PHE A 30 13.99 1.00 -9.11
C PHE A 30 14.29 2.50 -9.02
N TYR A 31 13.78 3.20 -7.98
CA TYR A 31 14.14 4.61 -7.77
C TYR A 31 15.68 4.77 -7.66
N PRO A 32 16.32 5.78 -8.30
CA PRO A 32 15.75 7.00 -8.92
C PRO A 32 15.51 6.91 -10.44
N GLN A 33 15.29 5.74 -11.02
CA GLN A 33 15.00 5.63 -12.44
C GLN A 33 13.67 6.30 -12.79
N ASP A 34 13.53 6.77 -14.02
CA ASP A 34 12.26 7.29 -14.56
C ASP A 34 11.13 6.27 -14.36
N THR A 35 9.94 6.76 -14.01
CA THR A 35 8.79 5.89 -13.69
C THR A 35 8.43 4.95 -14.83
N MET A 36 8.57 5.36 -16.09
CA MET A 36 8.30 4.48 -17.25
C MET A 36 9.37 3.39 -17.38
N GLU A 37 10.63 3.70 -17.13
CA GLU A 37 11.73 2.70 -17.12
C GLU A 37 11.54 1.73 -15.94
N ALA A 38 11.22 2.25 -14.76
CA ALA A 38 10.93 1.44 -13.58
C ALA A 38 9.75 0.48 -13.83
N LEU A 39 8.65 0.99 -14.44
CA LEU A 39 7.51 0.18 -14.84
C LEU A 39 7.92 -0.95 -15.79
N ASN A 40 8.68 -0.64 -16.84
CA ASN A 40 9.15 -1.64 -17.81
C ASN A 40 10.00 -2.73 -17.13
N LYS A 41 10.93 -2.35 -16.25
CA LYS A 41 11.78 -3.30 -15.51
C LYS A 41 10.93 -4.17 -14.57
N THR A 42 10.00 -3.56 -13.83
CA THR A 42 9.11 -4.31 -12.96
C THR A 42 8.27 -5.31 -13.76
N GLN A 43 7.73 -4.93 -14.90
CA GLN A 43 6.97 -5.81 -15.78
C GLN A 43 7.80 -6.97 -16.37
N GLN A 44 9.11 -6.78 -16.56
CA GLN A 44 10.01 -7.87 -17.01
C GLN A 44 10.16 -8.98 -15.95
N LEU A 45 9.95 -8.65 -14.67
CA LEU A 45 9.94 -9.62 -13.57
C LEU A 45 8.60 -10.38 -13.45
N ALA A 46 7.61 -10.05 -14.29
CA ALA A 46 6.30 -10.68 -14.38
C ALA A 46 5.56 -10.84 -13.02
N PRO A 47 5.47 -9.80 -12.17
CA PRO A 47 4.77 -9.89 -10.90
C PRO A 47 3.25 -10.04 -11.13
N PRO A 48 2.52 -10.77 -10.24
CA PRO A 48 1.07 -10.93 -10.33
C PRO A 48 0.30 -9.63 -10.09
N CYS A 49 0.89 -8.68 -9.36
CA CYS A 49 0.37 -7.34 -9.14
C CYS A 49 1.50 -6.34 -8.97
N MET A 50 1.18 -5.06 -9.08
CA MET A 50 2.17 -3.98 -9.00
C MET A 50 1.64 -2.78 -8.24
N GLU A 51 2.60 -1.98 -7.74
CA GLU A 51 2.41 -0.60 -7.33
C GLU A 51 3.26 0.31 -8.21
N ILE A 52 2.72 1.50 -8.54
CA ILE A 52 3.50 2.57 -9.18
C ILE A 52 3.77 3.68 -8.18
N PHE A 53 5.05 3.97 -7.96
CA PHE A 53 5.51 5.16 -7.27
C PHE A 53 5.68 6.28 -8.29
N LEU A 54 4.87 7.34 -8.16
CA LEU A 54 4.96 8.53 -9.01
C LEU A 54 5.96 9.51 -8.40
N ASN A 55 6.80 10.13 -9.23
CA ASN A 55 7.95 10.92 -8.80
C ASN A 55 7.85 12.41 -9.12
N THR A 56 6.96 12.83 -10.03
CA THR A 56 6.84 14.23 -10.46
C THR A 56 5.39 14.63 -10.79
N PHE A 57 5.10 15.95 -10.79
CA PHE A 57 3.81 16.46 -11.27
C PHE A 57 3.57 16.17 -12.75
N ARG A 58 4.61 16.06 -13.57
CA ARG A 58 4.51 15.71 -14.98
C ARG A 58 3.87 14.33 -15.19
N GLU A 59 4.09 13.42 -14.25
CA GLU A 59 3.54 12.06 -14.30
C GLU A 59 2.03 12.01 -14.02
N LEU A 60 1.44 13.13 -13.59
CA LEU A 60 0.00 13.31 -13.45
C LEU A 60 -0.64 13.95 -14.70
N GLU A 61 0.15 14.32 -15.71
CA GLU A 61 -0.40 14.91 -16.92
C GLU A 61 -1.06 13.85 -17.83
N PRO A 62 -2.16 14.18 -18.51
CA PRO A 62 -2.96 13.21 -19.24
C PRO A 62 -2.19 12.39 -20.28
N ASP A 63 -1.25 13.01 -20.99
CA ASP A 63 -0.42 12.34 -22.00
C ASP A 63 0.53 11.31 -21.38
N TYR A 64 1.11 11.62 -20.21
CA TYR A 64 1.96 10.68 -19.48
C TYR A 64 1.15 9.51 -18.92
N VAL A 65 0.00 9.80 -18.31
CA VAL A 65 -0.90 8.78 -17.76
C VAL A 65 -1.43 7.84 -18.86
N GLN A 66 -1.74 8.37 -20.05
CA GLN A 66 -2.15 7.56 -21.21
C GLN A 66 -1.04 6.59 -21.63
N ARG A 67 0.23 7.02 -21.63
CA ARG A 67 1.37 6.15 -21.94
C ARG A 67 1.54 5.05 -20.88
N LEU A 68 1.45 5.40 -19.59
CA LEU A 68 1.45 4.40 -18.49
C LEU A 68 0.32 3.38 -18.69
N ALA A 69 -0.90 3.86 -18.96
CA ALA A 69 -2.05 2.98 -19.20
C ALA A 69 -1.86 2.06 -20.41
N ALA A 70 -1.27 2.57 -21.50
CA ALA A 70 -0.96 1.75 -22.67
C ALA A 70 0.08 0.67 -22.33
N GLN A 71 1.12 1.02 -21.56
CA GLN A 71 2.15 0.10 -21.14
C GLN A 71 1.59 -0.99 -20.20
N LEU A 72 0.74 -0.64 -19.23
CA LEU A 72 0.08 -1.59 -18.34
C LEU A 72 -0.79 -2.58 -19.14
N ARG A 73 -1.58 -2.08 -20.09
CA ARG A 73 -2.43 -2.94 -20.95
C ARG A 73 -1.61 -3.88 -21.83
N SER A 74 -0.48 -3.42 -22.39
CA SER A 74 0.37 -4.21 -23.29
C SER A 74 0.89 -5.50 -22.65
N ARG A 75 0.99 -5.54 -21.32
CA ARG A 75 1.47 -6.68 -20.52
C ARG A 75 0.38 -7.29 -19.64
N ASN A 76 -0.88 -6.84 -19.76
CA ASN A 76 -1.99 -7.25 -18.89
C ASN A 76 -1.64 -7.15 -17.39
N THR A 77 -1.01 -6.04 -16.99
CA THR A 77 -0.48 -5.84 -15.65
C THR A 77 -1.60 -5.45 -14.69
N ASN A 78 -1.71 -6.15 -13.56
CA ASN A 78 -2.62 -5.80 -12.48
C ASN A 78 -1.99 -4.74 -11.57
N LEU A 79 -2.40 -3.48 -11.74
CA LEU A 79 -1.99 -2.38 -10.88
C LEU A 79 -2.96 -2.24 -9.71
N ILE A 80 -2.46 -2.35 -8.47
CA ILE A 80 -3.30 -2.31 -7.27
C ILE A 80 -3.25 -0.97 -6.54
N SER A 81 -2.10 -0.30 -6.54
CA SER A 81 -1.87 0.93 -5.77
C SER A 81 -1.04 1.96 -6.53
N ILE A 82 -1.25 3.22 -6.17
CA ILE A 82 -0.40 4.36 -6.53
C ILE A 82 0.20 4.93 -5.25
N HIS A 83 1.51 5.16 -5.28
CA HIS A 83 2.23 5.84 -4.22
C HIS A 83 2.64 7.25 -4.66
N PRO A 84 2.12 8.32 -4.04
CA PRO A 84 2.43 9.71 -4.42
C PRO A 84 3.83 10.14 -3.95
N PHE A 85 4.57 10.85 -4.80
CA PHE A 85 5.81 11.54 -4.37
C PHE A 85 5.53 12.73 -3.44
N SER A 86 4.33 13.29 -3.50
CA SER A 86 3.91 14.45 -2.71
C SER A 86 3.63 14.14 -1.24
N SER A 87 3.93 12.93 -0.78
CA SER A 87 3.71 12.49 0.61
C SER A 87 4.36 13.40 1.66
N SER A 88 5.51 14.02 1.36
CA SER A 88 6.13 15.02 2.24
C SER A 88 5.33 16.33 2.37
N MET A 89 4.43 16.61 1.43
CA MET A 89 3.56 17.80 1.41
C MET A 89 2.23 17.57 2.14
N GLU A 90 1.91 16.35 2.53
CA GLU A 90 0.62 15.99 3.15
C GLU A 90 0.38 16.73 4.45
N THR A 91 1.42 16.83 5.31
CA THR A 91 1.34 17.65 6.53
C THR A 91 0.99 19.09 6.22
N PHE A 92 1.58 19.67 5.19
CA PHE A 92 1.34 21.05 4.79
C PHE A 92 -0.08 21.25 4.25
N PHE A 93 -0.58 20.35 3.46
CA PHE A 93 -1.92 20.46 2.88
C PHE A 93 -3.01 20.05 3.86
N PHE A 94 -2.97 18.84 4.35
CA PHE A 94 -4.11 18.25 5.05
C PHE A 94 -4.08 18.46 6.55
N PHE A 95 -2.88 18.65 7.15
CA PHE A 95 -2.73 18.66 8.59
C PHE A 95 -2.22 19.99 9.16
N SER A 96 -2.14 21.01 8.31
CA SER A 96 -1.77 22.38 8.70
C SER A 96 -2.90 23.07 9.47
N GLU A 97 -2.56 23.96 10.40
CA GLU A 97 -3.50 24.85 11.08
C GLU A 97 -4.20 25.83 10.12
N TYR A 98 -3.56 26.16 8.99
CA TYR A 98 -4.15 27.01 7.95
C TYR A 98 -5.10 26.19 7.08
N THR A 99 -6.35 26.14 7.51
CA THR A 99 -7.39 25.27 6.94
C THR A 99 -7.65 25.42 5.42
N PRO A 100 -7.49 26.62 4.77
CA PRO A 100 -7.68 26.72 3.32
C PRO A 100 -6.74 25.84 2.49
N ARG A 101 -5.57 25.46 3.03
CA ARG A 101 -4.63 24.54 2.35
C ARG A 101 -5.22 23.15 2.10
N PHE A 102 -6.20 22.76 2.90
CA PHE A 102 -6.89 21.49 2.73
C PHE A 102 -7.56 21.39 1.35
N GLU A 103 -8.18 22.47 0.89
CA GLU A 103 -8.81 22.52 -0.44
C GLU A 103 -7.78 22.44 -1.56
N ASP A 104 -6.61 23.07 -1.39
CA ASP A 104 -5.52 22.94 -2.36
C ASP A 104 -4.98 21.50 -2.41
N GLY A 105 -4.85 20.88 -1.24
CA GLY A 105 -4.51 19.45 -1.13
C GLY A 105 -5.53 18.56 -1.84
N LEU A 106 -6.83 18.80 -1.63
CA LEU A 106 -7.88 18.05 -2.33
C LEU A 106 -7.82 18.23 -3.85
N ARG A 107 -7.54 19.45 -4.37
CA ARG A 107 -7.36 19.65 -5.82
C ARG A 107 -6.21 18.81 -6.37
N LEU A 108 -5.08 18.72 -5.64
CA LEU A 108 -3.96 17.88 -6.04
C LEU A 108 -4.34 16.40 -5.97
N TYR A 109 -4.97 15.96 -4.87
CA TYR A 109 -5.28 14.55 -4.66
C TYR A 109 -6.39 14.04 -5.59
N ARG A 110 -7.32 14.89 -6.02
CA ARG A 110 -8.26 14.53 -7.11
C ARG A 110 -7.52 14.13 -8.38
N ARG A 111 -6.39 14.78 -8.72
CA ARG A 111 -5.57 14.36 -9.86
C ARG A 111 -4.99 12.96 -9.65
N TYR A 112 -4.50 12.63 -8.45
CA TYR A 112 -4.08 11.27 -8.13
C TYR A 112 -5.23 10.27 -8.20
N PHE A 113 -6.42 10.62 -7.71
CA PHE A 113 -7.60 9.75 -7.80
C PHE A 113 -8.01 9.50 -9.25
N GLU A 114 -7.96 10.50 -10.10
CA GLU A 114 -8.18 10.36 -11.54
C GLU A 114 -7.14 9.45 -12.19
N VAL A 115 -5.86 9.60 -11.84
CA VAL A 115 -4.78 8.72 -12.28
C VAL A 115 -5.02 7.28 -11.83
N CYS A 116 -5.36 7.04 -10.56
CA CYS A 116 -5.74 5.72 -10.07
C CYS A 116 -6.84 5.10 -10.94
N ARG A 117 -7.94 5.82 -11.15
CA ARG A 117 -9.06 5.37 -11.98
C ARG A 117 -8.65 5.07 -13.42
N MET A 118 -7.81 5.90 -14.05
CA MET A 118 -7.34 5.72 -15.42
C MET A 118 -6.40 4.52 -15.57
N LEU A 119 -5.58 4.26 -14.56
CA LEU A 119 -4.62 3.15 -14.55
C LEU A 119 -5.20 1.84 -14.00
N GLY A 120 -6.40 1.87 -13.39
CA GLY A 120 -7.06 0.71 -12.79
C GLY A 120 -6.61 0.41 -11.36
N ALA A 121 -5.86 1.29 -10.70
CA ALA A 121 -5.52 1.18 -9.29
C ALA A 121 -6.71 1.57 -8.41
N HIS A 122 -6.84 0.91 -7.28
CA HIS A 122 -7.92 1.16 -6.32
C HIS A 122 -7.46 1.60 -4.94
N ILE A 123 -6.14 1.69 -4.71
CA ILE A 123 -5.51 2.16 -3.47
C ILE A 123 -4.61 3.35 -3.78
N LEU A 124 -4.71 4.40 -2.97
CA LEU A 124 -3.74 5.49 -2.90
C LEU A 124 -3.08 5.48 -1.52
N VAL A 125 -1.75 5.37 -1.50
CA VAL A 125 -0.96 5.37 -0.27
C VAL A 125 -0.85 6.78 0.30
N LEU A 126 -1.06 6.92 1.61
CA LEU A 126 -0.97 8.18 2.36
C LEU A 126 0.00 8.04 3.52
N HIS A 127 1.02 8.89 3.62
CA HIS A 127 1.92 8.94 4.79
C HIS A 127 1.32 9.72 5.96
N GLY A 128 0.60 10.80 5.66
CA GLY A 128 -0.12 11.61 6.62
C GLY A 128 0.72 12.64 7.37
N ASN A 129 0.32 12.94 8.61
CA ASN A 129 0.91 14.01 9.40
C ASN A 129 2.21 13.57 10.09
N VAL A 130 3.20 14.46 10.10
CA VAL A 130 4.48 14.23 10.81
C VAL A 130 4.28 14.19 12.33
N LYS A 131 5.00 13.30 13.02
CA LYS A 131 4.87 13.10 14.48
C LYS A 131 5.41 14.24 15.34
N ASN A 132 6.27 15.10 14.81
CA ASN A 132 6.81 16.26 15.55
C ASN A 132 5.85 17.46 15.60
N ARG A 133 4.71 17.40 14.91
CA ARG A 133 3.61 18.37 14.97
C ARG A 133 2.28 17.61 15.05
N PRO A 134 2.05 16.87 16.14
CA PRO A 134 0.88 16.00 16.22
C PRO A 134 -0.40 16.83 16.30
N LEU A 135 -1.43 16.37 15.58
CA LEU A 135 -2.79 16.84 15.77
C LEU A 135 -3.46 16.03 16.88
N PRO A 136 -4.43 16.65 17.60
CA PRO A 136 -5.34 15.88 18.44
C PRO A 136 -6.01 14.76 17.64
N PRO A 137 -6.22 13.57 18.24
CA PRO A 137 -6.76 12.40 17.51
C PRO A 137 -8.08 12.68 16.78
N GLN A 138 -9.00 13.44 17.37
CA GLN A 138 -10.28 13.79 16.76
C GLN A 138 -10.11 14.64 15.50
N GLU A 139 -9.22 15.63 15.55
CA GLU A 139 -8.97 16.48 14.38
C GLU A 139 -8.19 15.73 13.29
N HIS A 140 -7.24 14.86 13.68
CA HIS A 140 -6.54 13.99 12.77
C HIS A 140 -7.50 13.06 12.02
N ALA A 141 -8.40 12.40 12.77
CA ALA A 141 -9.43 11.53 12.21
C ALA A 141 -10.38 12.28 11.27
N ARG A 142 -10.90 13.42 11.70
CA ARG A 142 -11.80 14.24 10.89
C ARG A 142 -11.21 14.63 9.54
N ARG A 143 -9.94 15.01 9.53
CA ARG A 143 -9.23 15.40 8.28
C ARG A 143 -8.99 14.20 7.38
N PHE A 144 -8.56 13.10 7.96
CA PHE A 144 -8.40 11.86 7.19
C PHE A 144 -9.72 11.39 6.59
N CYS A 145 -10.79 11.30 7.38
CA CYS A 145 -12.09 10.84 6.91
C CYS A 145 -12.60 11.68 5.73
N ARG A 146 -12.41 13.01 5.79
CA ARG A 146 -12.77 13.89 4.68
C ARG A 146 -11.96 13.62 3.40
N LEU A 147 -10.65 13.32 3.52
CA LEU A 147 -9.82 12.95 2.39
C LEU A 147 -10.23 11.57 1.81
N ALA A 148 -10.48 10.61 2.71
CA ALA A 148 -10.94 9.26 2.33
C ALA A 148 -12.28 9.32 1.59
N GLU A 149 -13.23 10.12 2.09
CA GLU A 149 -14.53 10.36 1.45
C GLU A 149 -14.37 10.94 0.03
N GLU A 150 -13.40 11.82 -0.16
CA GLU A 150 -13.11 12.36 -1.50
C GLU A 150 -12.57 11.27 -2.43
N GLY A 151 -11.67 10.39 -1.95
CA GLY A 151 -11.16 9.26 -2.73
C GLY A 151 -12.27 8.28 -3.15
N GLU A 152 -13.22 7.99 -2.26
CA GLU A 152 -14.36 7.09 -2.54
C GLU A 152 -15.21 7.54 -3.73
N LYS A 153 -15.33 8.85 -3.97
CA LYS A 153 -16.06 9.41 -5.16
C LYS A 153 -15.42 8.97 -6.48
N PHE A 154 -14.16 8.60 -6.45
CA PHE A 154 -13.39 8.10 -7.60
C PHE A 154 -13.22 6.57 -7.58
N GLY A 155 -13.78 5.87 -6.59
CA GLY A 155 -13.58 4.44 -6.38
C GLY A 155 -12.19 4.10 -5.82
N VAL A 156 -11.53 5.06 -5.16
CA VAL A 156 -10.17 4.92 -4.62
C VAL A 156 -10.21 4.89 -3.09
N THR A 157 -9.58 3.89 -2.53
CA THR A 157 -9.33 3.77 -1.09
C THR A 157 -8.05 4.54 -0.74
N VAL A 158 -8.17 5.57 0.10
CA VAL A 158 -6.99 6.21 0.71
C VAL A 158 -6.56 5.37 1.90
N ALA A 159 -5.32 4.88 1.88
CA ALA A 159 -4.81 3.98 2.92
C ALA A 159 -3.58 4.58 3.61
N TYR A 160 -3.63 4.68 4.96
CA TYR A 160 -2.51 5.16 5.77
C TYR A 160 -1.39 4.15 5.83
N GLU A 161 -0.18 4.57 5.49
CA GLU A 161 1.05 3.83 5.75
C GLU A 161 1.64 4.21 7.12
N ASN A 162 2.21 3.23 7.84
CA ASN A 162 2.87 3.42 9.14
C ASN A 162 4.27 4.04 9.03
N VAL A 163 4.42 5.13 8.32
CA VAL A 163 5.72 5.79 8.11
C VAL A 163 6.30 6.29 9.43
N VAL A 164 7.53 5.88 9.76
CA VAL A 164 8.20 6.14 11.05
C VAL A 164 8.24 7.61 11.45
N ARG A 165 8.32 8.55 10.51
CA ARG A 165 8.34 10.00 10.78
C ARG A 165 6.94 10.60 10.97
N CYS A 166 5.88 9.85 10.66
CA CYS A 166 4.49 10.29 10.72
C CYS A 166 3.78 9.79 11.97
N GLN A 167 2.63 10.37 12.30
CA GLN A 167 1.86 9.99 13.49
C GLN A 167 1.47 8.50 13.44
N CYS A 168 1.08 7.97 12.29
CA CYS A 168 0.73 6.56 12.14
C CYS A 168 1.93 5.59 12.18
N GLY A 169 3.15 6.10 12.33
CA GLY A 169 4.32 5.29 12.69
C GLY A 169 4.35 4.84 14.16
N ASP A 170 3.41 5.30 14.97
CA ASP A 170 3.24 4.92 16.38
C ASP A 170 1.93 4.13 16.56
N PRO A 171 1.97 2.87 17.06
CA PRO A 171 0.77 2.06 17.31
C PRO A 171 -0.29 2.73 18.17
N GLN A 172 0.11 3.55 19.17
CA GLN A 172 -0.82 4.29 20.02
C GLN A 172 -1.58 5.36 19.24
N GLN A 173 -0.91 6.04 18.32
CA GLN A 173 -1.54 7.05 17.45
C GLN A 173 -2.48 6.38 16.43
N VAL A 174 -2.14 5.20 15.93
CA VAL A 174 -3.02 4.38 15.08
C VAL A 174 -4.29 4.00 15.81
N LEU A 175 -4.20 3.50 17.05
CA LEU A 175 -5.34 3.16 17.88
C LEU A 175 -6.22 4.39 18.15
N ALA A 176 -5.62 5.52 18.53
CA ALA A 176 -6.33 6.76 18.78
C ALA A 176 -7.06 7.28 17.52
N LEU A 177 -6.41 7.22 16.36
CA LEU A 177 -7.02 7.57 15.08
C LEU A 177 -8.24 6.71 14.77
N ARG A 178 -8.14 5.38 14.92
CA ARG A 178 -9.25 4.44 14.70
C ARG A 178 -10.42 4.66 15.64
N GLN A 179 -10.15 4.98 16.90
CA GLN A 179 -11.20 5.25 17.90
C GLN A 179 -11.95 6.56 17.63
N CYS A 180 -11.30 7.55 17.02
CA CYS A 180 -11.88 8.85 16.73
C CYS A 180 -12.50 8.97 15.33
N ALA A 181 -12.20 8.04 14.44
CA ALA A 181 -12.71 8.05 13.07
C ALA A 181 -14.18 7.63 13.01
N ASP A 182 -14.98 8.32 12.20
CA ASP A 182 -16.41 8.05 11.97
C ASP A 182 -16.66 6.97 10.89
N ARG A 183 -15.58 6.47 10.31
CA ARG A 183 -15.54 5.41 9.29
C ARG A 183 -14.34 4.51 9.48
N PRO A 184 -14.31 3.29 8.89
CA PRO A 184 -13.12 2.44 8.93
C PRO A 184 -11.90 3.13 8.30
N VAL A 185 -10.82 3.27 9.06
CA VAL A 185 -9.53 3.73 8.54
C VAL A 185 -8.85 2.56 7.83
N ARG A 186 -8.46 2.75 6.57
CA ARG A 186 -7.74 1.72 5.81
C ARG A 186 -6.23 1.96 5.92
N PHE A 187 -5.46 0.86 5.97
CA PHE A 187 -4.03 0.93 6.21
C PHE A 187 -3.21 0.16 5.16
N VAL A 188 -2.01 0.67 4.93
CA VAL A 188 -0.88 -0.05 4.35
C VAL A 188 0.05 -0.42 5.49
N LEU A 189 0.31 -1.71 5.69
CA LEU A 189 1.32 -2.16 6.65
C LEU A 189 2.66 -2.27 5.94
N ASP A 190 3.59 -1.38 6.30
CA ASP A 190 4.97 -1.41 5.84
C ASP A 190 5.88 -1.98 6.93
N LEU A 191 6.55 -3.10 6.61
CA LEU A 191 7.38 -3.84 7.56
C LEU A 191 8.67 -3.07 7.92
N LYS A 192 9.34 -2.44 6.92
CA LYS A 192 10.56 -1.65 7.18
C LYS A 192 10.28 -0.43 8.03
N GLN A 193 9.10 0.20 7.88
CA GLN A 193 8.72 1.35 8.69
C GLN A 193 8.40 0.95 10.13
N ALA A 194 7.75 -0.20 10.35
CA ALA A 194 7.54 -0.75 11.69
C ALA A 194 8.89 -1.03 12.38
N ARG A 195 9.80 -1.73 11.70
CA ARG A 195 11.15 -2.00 12.21
C ARG A 195 11.92 -0.73 12.57
N ARG A 196 11.87 0.29 11.72
CA ARG A 196 12.49 1.60 11.97
C ARG A 196 11.86 2.38 13.11
N ALA A 197 10.58 2.16 13.38
CA ALA A 197 9.88 2.74 14.52
C ALA A 197 10.20 2.01 15.84
N GLY A 198 10.95 0.91 15.80
CA GLY A 198 11.28 0.09 16.97
C GLY A 198 10.12 -0.79 17.45
N VAL A 199 9.14 -1.07 16.57
CA VAL A 199 8.01 -1.95 16.83
C VAL A 199 8.03 -3.14 15.86
N THR A 200 7.45 -4.26 16.26
CA THR A 200 7.30 -5.38 15.36
C THR A 200 6.16 -5.16 14.37
N ALA A 201 6.23 -5.80 13.20
CA ALA A 201 5.13 -5.77 12.23
C ALA A 201 3.82 -6.30 12.84
N LEU A 202 3.90 -7.31 13.74
CA LEU A 202 2.75 -7.84 14.46
C LEU A 202 2.09 -6.83 15.41
N GLU A 203 2.88 -6.06 16.17
CA GLU A 203 2.36 -5.00 17.04
C GLU A 203 1.65 -3.92 16.21
N MET A 204 2.27 -3.47 15.12
CA MET A 204 1.66 -2.47 14.23
C MET A 204 0.39 -3.01 13.58
N MET A 205 0.42 -4.25 13.08
CA MET A 205 -0.75 -4.93 12.50
C MET A 205 -1.92 -4.99 13.49
N ARG A 206 -1.65 -5.36 14.75
CA ARG A 206 -2.68 -5.41 15.79
C ARG A 206 -3.28 -4.04 16.10
N ALA A 207 -2.45 -3.00 16.10
CA ALA A 207 -2.93 -1.62 16.26
C ALA A 207 -3.82 -1.17 15.08
N MET A 208 -3.45 -1.52 13.85
CA MET A 208 -4.24 -1.25 12.64
C MET A 208 -5.54 -2.06 12.58
N GLY A 209 -5.54 -3.29 13.14
CA GLY A 209 -6.58 -4.31 12.93
C GLY A 209 -6.44 -4.97 11.56
N PRO A 210 -6.17 -6.28 11.50
CA PRO A 210 -5.90 -6.98 10.24
C PRO A 210 -7.00 -6.78 9.18
N GLU A 211 -8.26 -6.67 9.60
CA GLU A 211 -9.42 -6.43 8.75
C GLU A 211 -9.44 -5.04 8.08
N ASN A 212 -8.68 -4.09 8.64
CA ASN A 212 -8.57 -2.72 8.11
C ASN A 212 -7.33 -2.54 7.22
N ILE A 213 -6.39 -3.48 7.23
CA ILE A 213 -5.25 -3.46 6.33
C ILE A 213 -5.71 -3.87 4.94
N CYS A 214 -5.44 -3.06 3.93
CA CYS A 214 -5.81 -3.35 2.55
C CYS A 214 -4.62 -3.59 1.63
N HIS A 215 -3.40 -3.29 2.09
CA HIS A 215 -2.17 -3.43 1.31
C HIS A 215 -0.97 -3.67 2.22
N LEU A 216 0.06 -4.35 1.70
CA LEU A 216 1.31 -4.62 2.41
C LEU A 216 2.51 -4.10 1.60
N HIS A 217 3.43 -3.39 2.26
CA HIS A 217 4.78 -3.15 1.77
C HIS A 217 5.73 -4.12 2.45
N LEU A 218 6.20 -5.09 1.69
CA LEU A 218 6.93 -6.25 2.17
C LEU A 218 8.44 -6.05 2.04
N SER A 219 9.12 -6.23 3.14
CA SER A 219 10.57 -6.29 3.26
C SER A 219 10.94 -7.26 4.37
N ASP A 220 12.21 -7.55 4.50
CA ASP A 220 12.79 -8.30 5.60
C ASP A 220 13.78 -7.41 6.37
N ALA A 221 14.28 -7.88 7.49
CA ALA A 221 15.25 -7.17 8.31
C ALA A 221 16.10 -8.17 9.14
N ASP A 222 17.28 -7.72 9.52
CA ASP A 222 18.13 -8.40 10.50
C ASP A 222 18.59 -7.43 11.61
N GLU A 223 19.64 -7.75 12.34
CA GLU A 223 20.21 -6.90 13.39
C GLU A 223 20.92 -5.66 12.83
N GLN A 224 21.35 -5.71 11.57
CA GLN A 224 22.15 -4.67 10.93
C GLN A 224 21.33 -3.84 9.95
N TYR A 225 20.39 -4.46 9.22
CA TYR A 225 19.63 -3.83 8.14
C TYR A 225 18.13 -3.88 8.39
N THR A 226 17.47 -2.75 8.23
CA THR A 226 16.01 -2.61 8.41
C THR A 226 15.21 -2.80 7.12
N CYS A 227 15.87 -3.09 6.01
CA CYS A 227 15.24 -3.26 4.71
C CYS A 227 16.07 -4.24 3.87
N LEU A 228 15.67 -5.48 3.85
CA LEU A 228 16.27 -6.57 3.07
C LEU A 228 15.19 -7.20 2.17
N PRO A 229 15.59 -7.91 1.10
CA PRO A 229 14.65 -8.75 0.35
C PRO A 229 14.02 -9.81 1.26
N PRO A 230 12.69 -10.04 1.21
CA PRO A 230 12.03 -11.13 1.93
C PRO A 230 12.72 -12.48 1.74
N GLY A 231 13.06 -13.12 2.86
CA GLY A 231 13.81 -14.37 2.93
C GLY A 231 15.33 -14.22 3.06
N GLU A 232 15.85 -12.97 3.10
CA GLU A 232 17.26 -12.66 3.36
C GLU A 232 17.50 -12.10 4.76
N GLY A 233 16.46 -11.96 5.58
CA GLY A 233 16.52 -11.50 6.97
C GLY A 233 15.90 -12.50 7.95
N HIS A 234 15.44 -12.00 9.10
CA HIS A 234 14.94 -12.80 10.23
C HIS A 234 13.51 -12.44 10.65
N GLU A 235 12.75 -11.67 9.84
CA GLU A 235 11.37 -11.34 10.17
C GLU A 235 10.47 -12.58 10.04
N ASP A 236 9.59 -12.80 11.01
CA ASP A 236 8.63 -13.91 10.97
C ASP A 236 7.47 -13.59 10.00
N LEU A 237 7.77 -13.59 8.70
CA LEU A 237 6.79 -13.35 7.64
C LEU A 237 5.66 -14.40 7.65
N ALA A 238 5.99 -15.65 8.00
CA ALA A 238 5.00 -16.71 8.07
C ALA A 238 4.01 -16.49 9.21
N GLY A 239 4.50 -16.10 10.39
CA GLY A 239 3.68 -15.74 11.54
C GLY A 239 2.78 -14.54 11.25
N LEU A 240 3.35 -13.50 10.65
CA LEU A 240 2.59 -12.31 10.22
C LEU A 240 1.45 -12.67 9.25
N LEU A 241 1.73 -13.45 8.20
CA LEU A 241 0.72 -13.85 7.21
C LEU A 241 -0.37 -14.73 7.83
N ARG A 242 -0.04 -15.61 8.81
CA ARG A 242 -1.04 -16.40 9.53
C ARG A 242 -1.99 -15.50 10.35
N GLU A 243 -1.45 -14.55 11.10
CA GLU A 243 -2.28 -13.62 11.89
C GLU A 243 -3.12 -12.70 10.99
N LEU A 244 -2.57 -12.21 9.88
CA LEU A 244 -3.32 -11.45 8.87
C LEU A 244 -4.50 -12.27 8.32
N ARG A 245 -4.28 -13.53 7.93
CA ARG A 245 -5.33 -14.42 7.46
C ARG A 245 -6.41 -14.63 8.53
N GLN A 246 -6.02 -14.96 9.75
CA GLN A 246 -6.93 -15.19 10.87
C GLN A 246 -7.77 -13.94 11.18
N GLY A 247 -7.12 -12.78 11.16
CA GLY A 247 -7.75 -11.49 11.43
C GLY A 247 -8.58 -10.91 10.29
N GLY A 248 -8.63 -11.60 9.14
CA GLY A 248 -9.54 -11.20 8.08
C GLY A 248 -8.95 -10.32 6.97
N PHE A 249 -7.63 -10.22 6.88
CA PHE A 249 -6.96 -9.54 5.76
C PHE A 249 -7.44 -10.09 4.40
N ALA A 250 -7.68 -9.19 3.45
CA ALA A 250 -8.19 -9.54 2.12
C ALA A 250 -7.50 -8.74 1.00
N GLY A 251 -6.37 -8.11 1.31
CA GLY A 251 -5.56 -7.33 0.36
C GLY A 251 -4.48 -8.15 -0.33
N ASP A 252 -3.62 -7.44 -1.03
CA ASP A 252 -2.39 -7.94 -1.65
C ASP A 252 -1.18 -7.18 -1.11
N GLY A 253 0.03 -7.62 -1.45
CA GLY A 253 1.25 -6.94 -1.05
C GLY A 253 2.22 -6.76 -2.20
N VAL A 254 3.14 -5.83 -2.04
CA VAL A 254 4.26 -5.63 -2.97
C VAL A 254 5.59 -5.66 -2.21
N ILE A 255 6.62 -6.19 -2.83
CA ILE A 255 7.99 -5.95 -2.40
C ILE A 255 8.29 -4.48 -2.62
N GLU A 256 8.66 -3.77 -1.54
CA GLU A 256 9.06 -2.37 -1.59
C GLU A 256 10.37 -2.15 -0.85
N LEU A 257 11.46 -2.07 -1.61
CA LEU A 257 12.81 -1.95 -1.10
C LEU A 257 13.48 -0.65 -1.59
N TYR A 258 14.44 -0.16 -0.80
CA TYR A 258 15.39 0.83 -1.32
C TYR A 258 16.31 0.20 -2.35
N ARG A 259 16.76 1.00 -3.34
CA ARG A 259 17.64 0.49 -4.40
C ARG A 259 18.93 -0.13 -3.84
N ASP A 260 19.43 0.38 -2.74
CA ASP A 260 20.66 -0.10 -2.10
C ASP A 260 20.45 -1.36 -1.24
N SER A 261 19.21 -1.81 -1.06
CA SER A 261 18.87 -2.99 -0.27
C SER A 261 19.03 -4.30 -1.04
N TYR A 262 19.28 -4.24 -2.35
CA TYR A 262 19.52 -5.41 -3.20
C TYR A 262 20.51 -5.08 -4.32
N ARG A 263 21.18 -6.09 -4.85
CA ARG A 263 22.19 -5.93 -5.89
C ARG A 263 21.61 -6.15 -7.29
N GLU A 264 20.90 -7.24 -7.47
CA GLU A 264 20.40 -7.71 -8.75
C GLU A 264 18.88 -7.92 -8.71
N ALA A 265 18.22 -7.73 -9.86
CA ALA A 265 16.77 -7.89 -9.99
C ALA A 265 16.26 -9.29 -9.64
N ASP A 266 17.10 -10.31 -9.79
CA ASP A 266 16.80 -11.68 -9.41
C ASP A 266 16.50 -11.85 -7.91
N GLN A 267 17.04 -10.98 -7.05
CA GLN A 267 16.69 -10.97 -5.62
C GLN A 267 15.22 -10.60 -5.41
N LEU A 268 14.66 -9.67 -6.22
CA LEU A 268 13.24 -9.33 -6.18
C LEU A 268 12.36 -10.50 -6.61
N ILE A 269 12.79 -11.27 -7.63
CA ILE A 269 12.07 -12.49 -8.08
C ILE A 269 12.07 -13.54 -6.96
N ARG A 270 13.22 -13.79 -6.33
CA ARG A 270 13.32 -14.75 -5.22
C ARG A 270 12.48 -14.31 -4.01
N ALA A 271 12.53 -13.01 -3.65
CA ALA A 271 11.74 -12.44 -2.57
C ALA A 271 10.23 -12.60 -2.82
N MET A 272 9.78 -12.26 -4.03
CA MET A 272 8.39 -12.42 -4.45
C MET A 272 7.95 -13.90 -4.38
N ALA A 273 8.76 -14.81 -4.93
CA ALA A 273 8.48 -16.24 -4.89
C ALA A 273 8.48 -16.81 -3.46
N HIS A 274 9.35 -16.30 -2.59
CA HIS A 274 9.38 -16.69 -1.17
C HIS A 274 8.07 -16.32 -0.46
N VAL A 275 7.64 -15.05 -0.56
CA VAL A 275 6.38 -14.60 0.05
C VAL A 275 5.17 -15.31 -0.56
N GLN A 276 5.14 -15.49 -1.89
CA GLN A 276 4.02 -16.15 -2.55
C GLN A 276 3.86 -17.61 -2.08
N ARG A 277 4.98 -18.35 -1.94
CA ARG A 277 4.96 -19.71 -1.40
C ARG A 277 4.40 -19.74 0.02
N LEU A 278 4.86 -18.86 0.91
CA LEU A 278 4.34 -18.76 2.28
C LEU A 278 2.84 -18.45 2.28
N ALA A 279 2.39 -17.53 1.43
CA ALA A 279 0.99 -17.17 1.31
C ALA A 279 0.15 -18.37 0.81
N ASP A 280 0.60 -19.08 -0.21
CA ASP A 280 -0.11 -20.24 -0.77
C ASP A 280 -0.23 -21.34 0.28
N GLU A 281 0.84 -21.70 0.98
CA GLU A 281 0.83 -22.70 2.06
C GLU A 281 -0.14 -22.32 3.18
N ILE A 282 -0.11 -21.05 3.60
CA ILE A 282 -0.96 -20.56 4.68
C ILE A 282 -2.43 -20.52 4.26
N TRP A 283 -2.75 -20.03 3.06
CA TRP A 283 -4.15 -19.89 2.61
C TRP A 283 -4.78 -21.23 2.19
N GLN A 284 -4.00 -22.17 1.68
CA GLN A 284 -4.48 -23.53 1.35
C GLN A 284 -4.66 -24.40 2.59
N GLY A 285 -4.20 -23.99 3.76
CA GLY A 285 -4.37 -24.72 5.02
C GLY A 285 -3.47 -25.93 5.16
N VAL A 286 -2.38 -26.01 4.39
CA VAL A 286 -1.34 -27.03 4.59
C VAL A 286 -0.66 -26.73 5.94
N PRO A 287 -0.62 -27.70 6.90
CA PRO A 287 0.09 -27.49 8.15
C PRO A 287 1.57 -27.26 7.86
N GLY A 288 2.08 -26.07 8.20
CA GLY A 288 3.51 -25.84 8.09
C GLY A 288 4.27 -26.88 8.89
N ASN A 289 5.25 -27.56 8.27
CA ASN A 289 6.19 -28.38 8.98
C ASN A 289 6.89 -27.53 10.05
N SER A 290 6.48 -27.69 11.29
CA SER A 290 7.18 -27.17 12.46
C SER A 290 8.52 -27.89 12.57
N HIS A 291 9.58 -27.23 12.16
CA HIS A 291 10.96 -27.61 12.45
C HIS A 291 11.49 -26.78 13.60
#